data_9834bc9cfa7120c2beac7c9355a9cd49
#
_entry.id   9834bc9cfa7120c2beac7c9355a9cd49
#
_cell.length_a   1.000
_cell.length_b   1.000
_cell.length_c   1.000
_cell.angle_alpha   90.00
_cell.angle_beta   90.00
_cell.angle_gamma   90.00
#
_symmetry.space_group_name_H-M   'P 1'
#
loop_
_entity.id
_entity.type
_entity.pdbx_description
1 polymer ?
#
loop_
_entity_poly.entity_id
_entity_poly.type
_entity_poly.pdbx_seq_one_letter_code
_entity_poly.pdbx_strand_id
1 'polypeptide(L)'
;MRTITHLVVHCTATPKNTTIASIRKHWKDALGWKSVGYHRIIDSTGNVTVLAPDSAITNGVQGHNATSLHVSYIGGKDKDDRSIGQRQAIAVVLLDWLKKYPTARICGHRDFPGVAKACPQFNAEKEYGYLYLTASGVEPVAGVEGSKDL
;
A
#
# COMPACT_ATOMS: atom_id res chain seq x y z
N MET A 1 -20.11 2.88 -8.33
CA MET A 1 -18.67 2.57 -8.51
C MET A 1 -17.84 3.73 -7.99
N ARG A 2 -16.82 3.43 -7.21
CA ARG A 2 -15.99 4.49 -6.65
C ARG A 2 -15.00 5.03 -7.69
N THR A 3 -14.74 6.32 -7.65
CA THR A 3 -13.63 6.92 -8.40
C THR A 3 -12.37 6.78 -7.57
N ILE A 4 -11.34 6.15 -8.10
CA ILE A 4 -10.08 5.95 -7.39
C ILE A 4 -9.00 6.81 -8.02
N THR A 5 -8.46 7.73 -7.24
CA THR A 5 -7.40 8.66 -7.65
C THR A 5 -6.04 8.32 -7.06
N HIS A 6 -6.02 7.60 -5.96
CA HIS A 6 -4.78 7.28 -5.23
C HIS A 6 -4.74 5.83 -4.80
N LEU A 7 -3.58 5.22 -4.97
CA LEU A 7 -3.22 3.92 -4.43
C LEU A 7 -2.17 4.18 -3.36
N VAL A 8 -2.56 4.00 -2.10
CA VAL A 8 -1.77 4.48 -0.97
C VAL A 8 -1.08 3.31 -0.28
N VAL A 9 0.23 3.41 -0.16
CA VAL A 9 1.04 2.42 0.54
C VAL A 9 1.28 2.87 1.97
N HIS A 10 1.08 1.96 2.91
CA HIS A 10 1.23 2.19 4.34
C HIS A 10 2.17 1.16 4.97
N CYS A 11 2.61 1.46 6.17
CA CYS A 11 3.11 0.48 7.12
C CYS A 11 2.20 0.51 8.35
N THR A 12 2.17 -0.60 9.09
CA THR A 12 1.38 -0.63 10.33
C THR A 12 2.06 0.13 11.47
N ALA A 13 3.35 0.48 11.30
CA ALA A 13 4.18 1.12 12.32
C ALA A 13 4.26 0.28 13.59
N THR A 14 4.34 -1.03 13.43
CA THR A 14 4.42 -2.02 14.49
C THR A 14 5.62 -2.94 14.26
N PRO A 15 5.99 -3.76 15.26
CA PRO A 15 6.93 -4.84 15.01
C PRO A 15 6.46 -5.78 13.91
N LYS A 16 7.39 -6.39 13.20
CA LYS A 16 7.11 -7.24 12.04
C LYS A 16 6.29 -8.48 12.37
N ASN A 17 6.35 -8.94 13.59
CA ASN A 17 5.61 -10.13 14.03
C ASN A 17 4.23 -9.82 14.59
N THR A 18 3.77 -8.59 14.46
CA THR A 18 2.44 -8.19 14.90
C THR A 18 1.38 -8.94 14.08
N THR A 19 0.34 -9.43 14.75
CA THR A 19 -0.71 -10.19 14.09
C THR A 19 -1.80 -9.28 13.52
N ILE A 20 -2.45 -9.76 12.46
CA ILE A 20 -3.61 -9.05 11.90
C ILE A 20 -4.71 -8.92 12.95
N ALA A 21 -4.92 -9.95 13.76
CA ALA A 21 -5.92 -9.90 14.82
C ALA A 21 -5.67 -8.77 15.81
N SER A 22 -4.42 -8.56 16.22
CA SER A 22 -4.10 -7.47 17.16
C SER A 22 -4.26 -6.10 16.51
N ILE A 23 -3.97 -5.97 15.22
CA ILE A 23 -4.16 -4.74 14.48
C ILE A 23 -5.66 -4.41 14.37
N ARG A 24 -6.49 -5.39 14.03
CA ARG A 24 -7.95 -5.21 13.99
C ARG A 24 -8.51 -4.83 15.36
N LYS A 25 -8.00 -5.45 16.41
CA LYS A 25 -8.42 -5.15 17.78
C LYS A 25 -8.08 -3.70 18.14
N HIS A 26 -6.90 -3.24 17.76
CA HIS A 26 -6.49 -1.85 17.98
C HIS A 26 -7.43 -0.87 17.28
N TRP A 27 -7.76 -1.11 16.02
CA TRP A 27 -8.69 -0.26 15.28
C TRP A 27 -10.05 -0.18 15.96
N LYS A 28 -10.56 -1.30 16.43
CA LYS A 28 -11.89 -1.37 17.05
C LYS A 28 -11.88 -0.81 18.46
N ASP A 29 -10.97 -1.27 19.30
CA ASP A 29 -11.02 -1.01 20.73
C ASP A 29 -10.34 0.30 21.12
N ALA A 30 -9.19 0.62 20.51
CA ALA A 30 -8.45 1.82 20.82
C ALA A 30 -8.90 3.03 19.99
N LEU A 31 -9.21 2.83 18.72
CA LEU A 31 -9.59 3.93 17.81
C LEU A 31 -11.10 4.04 17.61
N GLY A 32 -11.86 3.04 18.04
CA GLY A 32 -13.32 3.05 17.91
C GLY A 32 -13.81 2.98 16.48
N TRP A 33 -12.99 2.47 15.56
CA TRP A 33 -13.36 2.37 14.14
C TRP A 33 -14.40 1.28 13.91
N LYS A 34 -15.34 1.58 13.02
CA LYS A 34 -16.36 0.61 12.58
C LYS A 34 -15.92 -0.15 11.33
N SER A 35 -14.89 0.29 10.66
CA SER A 35 -14.33 -0.37 9.49
C SER A 35 -12.81 -0.46 9.61
N VAL A 36 -12.22 -1.28 8.71
CA VAL A 36 -10.77 -1.53 8.73
C VAL A 36 -9.98 -0.34 8.18
N GLY A 37 -8.67 -0.32 8.46
CA GLY A 37 -7.80 0.75 7.99
C GLY A 37 -7.34 0.58 6.55
N TYR A 38 -7.22 -0.67 6.07
CA TYR A 38 -6.67 -0.96 4.75
C TYR A 38 -7.52 -1.97 4.00
N HIS A 39 -7.43 -1.96 2.67
CA HIS A 39 -8.07 -2.98 1.81
C HIS A 39 -7.25 -4.27 1.79
N ARG A 40 -5.93 -4.15 1.83
CA ARG A 40 -5.00 -5.28 1.83
C ARG A 40 -3.96 -5.07 2.91
N ILE A 41 -3.58 -6.15 3.58
CA ILE A 41 -2.49 -6.14 4.55
C ILE A 41 -1.55 -7.31 4.24
N ILE A 42 -0.24 -7.07 4.37
CA ILE A 42 0.80 -8.01 3.96
C ILE A 42 1.66 -8.32 5.16
N ASP A 43 1.70 -9.59 5.57
CA ASP A 43 2.52 -10.02 6.70
C ASP A 43 4.00 -10.11 6.34
N SER A 44 4.84 -10.41 7.33
CA SER A 44 6.29 -10.42 7.16
C SER A 44 6.80 -11.45 6.14
N THR A 45 6.00 -12.47 5.83
CA THR A 45 6.37 -13.48 4.84
C THR A 45 5.94 -13.10 3.43
N GLY A 46 5.13 -12.04 3.29
CA GLY A 46 4.61 -11.61 2.00
C GLY A 46 3.20 -12.12 1.68
N ASN A 47 2.54 -12.76 2.64
CA ASN A 47 1.15 -13.19 2.44
C ASN A 47 0.22 -11.98 2.49
N VAL A 48 -0.66 -11.89 1.48
CA VAL A 48 -1.64 -10.81 1.36
C VAL A 48 -2.98 -11.29 1.92
N THR A 49 -3.54 -10.51 2.83
CA THR A 49 -4.89 -10.73 3.33
C THR A 49 -5.79 -9.61 2.86
N VAL A 50 -6.94 -9.97 2.29
CA VAL A 50 -7.97 -9.00 1.90
C VAL A 50 -8.79 -8.67 3.13
N LEU A 51 -8.78 -7.40 3.55
CA LEU A 51 -9.54 -6.92 4.71
C LEU A 51 -10.88 -6.33 4.30
N ALA A 52 -10.94 -5.77 3.08
CA ALA A 52 -12.15 -5.17 2.54
C ALA A 52 -12.13 -5.26 1.02
N PRO A 53 -13.31 -5.34 0.37
CA PRO A 53 -13.38 -5.27 -1.09
C PRO A 53 -13.00 -3.87 -1.58
N ASP A 54 -12.58 -3.77 -2.83
CA ASP A 54 -12.16 -2.49 -3.41
C ASP A 54 -13.30 -1.45 -3.46
N SER A 55 -14.54 -1.92 -3.42
CA SER A 55 -15.72 -1.05 -3.38
C SER A 55 -15.92 -0.38 -2.03
N ALA A 56 -15.29 -0.87 -0.97
CA ALA A 56 -15.45 -0.31 0.37
C ALA A 56 -14.54 0.89 0.59
N ILE A 57 -14.97 1.79 1.45
CA ILE A 57 -14.15 2.91 1.93
C ILE A 57 -13.51 2.47 3.24
N THR A 58 -12.19 2.54 3.34
CA THR A 58 -11.46 2.18 4.55
C THR A 58 -10.79 3.42 5.17
N ASN A 59 -10.25 3.27 6.38
CA ASN A 59 -9.76 4.40 7.18
C ASN A 59 -8.25 4.61 7.05
N GLY A 60 -7.73 4.69 5.81
CA GLY A 60 -6.29 4.82 5.59
C GLY A 60 -5.74 6.23 5.74
N VAL A 61 -6.38 7.23 5.14
CA VAL A 61 -5.96 8.64 5.20
C VAL A 61 -7.19 9.52 5.38
N GLN A 62 -7.30 10.16 6.53
CA GLN A 62 -8.45 11.02 6.82
C GLN A 62 -8.63 12.10 5.74
N GLY A 63 -9.84 12.23 5.23
CA GLY A 63 -10.18 13.21 4.21
C GLY A 63 -9.95 12.74 2.77
N HIS A 64 -9.30 11.60 2.56
CA HIS A 64 -8.96 11.09 1.22
C HIS A 64 -9.47 9.67 0.96
N ASN A 65 -10.18 9.08 1.90
CA ASN A 65 -10.56 7.66 1.81
C ASN A 65 -11.59 7.35 0.73
N ALA A 66 -12.47 8.30 0.41
CA ALA A 66 -13.51 8.07 -0.59
C ALA A 66 -12.95 7.80 -1.99
N THR A 67 -11.74 8.27 -2.29
CA THR A 67 -11.10 8.15 -3.60
C THR A 67 -9.80 7.35 -3.57
N SER A 68 -9.56 6.59 -2.51
CA SER A 68 -8.29 5.87 -2.31
C SER A 68 -8.48 4.39 -2.07
N LEU A 69 -7.50 3.61 -2.51
CA LEU A 69 -7.30 2.21 -2.11
C LEU A 69 -6.02 2.14 -1.28
N HIS A 70 -6.04 1.33 -0.23
CA HIS A 70 -4.97 1.27 0.76
C HIS A 70 -4.39 -0.13 0.88
N VAL A 71 -3.07 -0.24 0.80
CA VAL A 71 -2.31 -1.47 1.08
C VAL A 71 -1.25 -1.17 2.13
N SER A 72 -1.11 -2.04 3.12
CA SER A 72 -0.13 -1.88 4.19
C SER A 72 0.70 -3.13 4.36
N TYR A 73 1.98 -2.97 4.70
CA TYR A 73 2.78 -4.07 5.18
C TYR A 73 2.88 -4.01 6.70
N ILE A 74 2.96 -5.19 7.34
CA ILE A 74 3.14 -5.27 8.79
C ILE A 74 4.61 -5.01 9.08
N GLY A 75 4.87 -3.93 9.81
CA GLY A 75 6.21 -3.47 10.13
C GLY A 75 6.33 -1.96 10.06
N GLY A 76 7.53 -1.48 9.81
CA GLY A 76 7.79 -0.06 9.63
C GLY A 76 7.74 0.74 10.92
N LYS A 77 8.02 0.13 12.06
CA LYS A 77 7.94 0.83 13.35
C LYS A 77 8.92 2.00 13.41
N ASP A 78 10.18 1.73 13.10
CA ASP A 78 11.24 2.75 13.19
C ASP A 78 11.95 2.99 11.86
N LYS A 79 11.78 2.09 10.92
CA LYS A 79 12.47 2.12 9.62
C LYS A 79 11.73 1.25 8.61
N ASP A 80 12.16 1.32 7.35
CA ASP A 80 11.71 0.41 6.31
C ASP A 80 12.35 -0.96 6.55
N ASP A 81 11.58 -1.87 7.13
CA ASP A 81 12.01 -3.23 7.44
C ASP A 81 11.29 -4.28 6.59
N ARG A 82 10.78 -3.88 5.43
CA ARG A 82 10.07 -4.81 4.54
C ARG A 82 10.95 -5.99 4.15
N SER A 83 10.39 -7.19 4.21
CA SER A 83 11.01 -8.37 3.62
C SER A 83 10.94 -8.30 2.09
N ILE A 84 11.71 -9.16 1.41
CA ILE A 84 11.63 -9.29 -0.05
C ILE A 84 10.21 -9.69 -0.44
N GLY A 85 9.60 -10.62 0.30
CA GLY A 85 8.22 -11.05 0.04
C GLY A 85 7.22 -9.91 0.15
N GLN A 86 7.40 -9.02 1.13
CA GLN A 86 6.54 -7.85 1.27
C GLN A 86 6.72 -6.86 0.12
N ARG A 87 7.97 -6.62 -0.30
CA ARG A 87 8.23 -5.73 -1.44
C ARG A 87 7.56 -6.23 -2.72
N GLN A 88 7.66 -7.53 -2.97
CA GLN A 88 7.04 -8.15 -4.14
C GLN A 88 5.51 -8.15 -4.05
N ALA A 89 4.96 -8.44 -2.88
CA ALA A 89 3.52 -8.48 -2.69
C ALA A 89 2.88 -7.09 -2.87
N ILE A 90 3.53 -6.04 -2.39
CA ILE A 90 3.06 -4.67 -2.64
C ILE A 90 3.00 -4.40 -4.15
N ALA A 91 4.04 -4.79 -4.90
CA ALA A 91 4.06 -4.59 -6.35
C ALA A 91 2.89 -5.31 -7.03
N VAL A 92 2.60 -6.54 -6.63
CA VAL A 92 1.48 -7.31 -7.20
C VAL A 92 0.14 -6.63 -6.92
N VAL A 93 -0.08 -6.20 -5.69
CA VAL A 93 -1.33 -5.50 -5.32
C VAL A 93 -1.48 -4.21 -6.12
N LEU A 94 -0.43 -3.41 -6.18
CA LEU A 94 -0.47 -2.13 -6.91
C LEU A 94 -0.69 -2.35 -8.42
N LEU A 95 -0.06 -3.37 -8.99
CA LEU A 95 -0.23 -3.67 -10.40
C LEU A 95 -1.67 -4.07 -10.72
N ASP A 96 -2.26 -4.93 -9.89
CA ASP A 96 -3.66 -5.33 -10.08
C ASP A 96 -4.59 -4.12 -10.01
N TRP A 97 -4.35 -3.23 -9.08
CA TRP A 97 -5.15 -2.02 -8.96
C TRP A 97 -4.95 -1.06 -10.13
N LEU A 98 -3.71 -0.89 -10.62
CA LEU A 98 -3.44 -0.02 -11.78
C LEU A 98 -4.13 -0.54 -13.04
N LYS A 99 -4.27 -1.85 -13.21
CA LYS A 99 -5.00 -2.41 -14.35
C LYS A 99 -6.48 -2.02 -14.33
N LYS A 100 -7.05 -1.86 -13.14
CA LYS A 100 -8.44 -1.42 -12.98
C LYS A 100 -8.57 0.10 -12.99
N TYR A 101 -7.58 0.80 -12.45
CA TYR A 101 -7.60 2.24 -12.26
C TYR A 101 -6.32 2.86 -12.83
N PRO A 102 -6.18 2.88 -14.16
CA PRO A 102 -4.90 3.24 -14.80
C PRO A 102 -4.45 4.68 -14.60
N THR A 103 -5.35 5.57 -14.18
CA THR A 103 -5.00 6.97 -13.92
C THR A 103 -4.73 7.25 -12.45
N ALA A 104 -4.86 6.25 -11.57
CA ALA A 104 -4.61 6.43 -10.16
C ALA A 104 -3.10 6.61 -9.90
N ARG A 105 -2.78 7.40 -8.87
CA ARG A 105 -1.39 7.66 -8.48
C ARG A 105 -0.98 6.77 -7.33
N ILE A 106 0.20 6.17 -7.46
CA ILE A 106 0.87 5.48 -6.36
C ILE A 106 1.51 6.53 -5.45
N CYS A 107 1.24 6.44 -4.16
CA CYS A 107 1.83 7.33 -3.17
C CYS A 107 1.93 6.62 -1.82
N GLY A 108 2.65 7.23 -0.89
CA GLY A 108 2.69 6.80 0.50
C GLY A 108 1.74 7.66 1.35
N HIS A 109 1.40 7.17 2.53
CA HIS A 109 0.60 7.94 3.48
C HIS A 109 1.23 9.31 3.74
N ARG A 110 2.55 9.36 3.88
CA ARG A 110 3.31 10.59 4.18
C ARG A 110 3.25 11.63 3.07
N ASP A 111 2.81 11.26 1.88
CA ASP A 111 2.78 12.17 0.73
C ASP A 111 1.55 13.09 0.71
N PHE A 112 0.58 12.83 1.59
CA PHE A 112 -0.59 13.71 1.69
C PHE A 112 -0.25 14.97 2.50
N PRO A 113 -0.80 16.14 2.10
CA PRO A 113 -0.53 17.39 2.82
C PRO A 113 -0.93 17.30 4.29
N GLY A 114 -0.10 17.84 5.16
CA GLY A 114 -0.37 17.90 6.60
C GLY A 114 -0.09 16.60 7.35
N VAL A 115 0.37 15.56 6.69
CA VAL A 115 0.72 14.30 7.37
C VAL A 115 2.17 14.38 7.83
N ALA A 116 2.36 14.29 9.15
CA ALA A 116 3.70 14.35 9.76
C ALA A 116 4.35 12.97 9.94
N LYS A 117 3.65 11.90 9.57
CA LYS A 117 4.13 10.53 9.75
C LYS A 117 5.14 10.13 8.68
N ALA A 118 6.06 9.23 9.03
CA ALA A 118 7.03 8.69 8.07
C ALA A 118 6.45 7.52 7.22
N CYS A 119 5.29 7.01 7.58
CA CYS A 119 4.62 5.90 6.89
C CYS A 119 4.54 6.15 5.38
N PRO A 120 4.97 5.23 4.53
CA PRO A 120 5.35 3.83 4.79
C PRO A 120 6.84 3.59 5.06
N GLN A 121 7.62 4.58 5.44
CA GLN A 121 9.06 4.54 5.71
C GLN A 121 9.93 4.49 4.45
N PHE A 122 9.36 4.73 3.29
CA PHE A 122 10.09 4.83 2.02
C PHE A 122 9.28 5.66 1.03
N ASN A 123 9.89 6.02 -0.09
CA ASN A 123 9.21 6.76 -1.14
C ASN A 123 8.50 5.79 -2.07
N ALA A 124 7.19 5.62 -1.88
CA ALA A 124 6.40 4.65 -2.63
C ALA A 124 6.28 5.00 -4.12
N GLU A 125 6.09 6.27 -4.45
CA GLU A 125 5.99 6.69 -5.85
C GLU A 125 7.29 6.39 -6.60
N LYS A 126 8.44 6.69 -5.99
CA LYS A 126 9.74 6.42 -6.60
C LYS A 126 10.00 4.94 -6.76
N GLU A 127 9.74 4.15 -5.72
CA GLU A 127 10.07 2.73 -5.74
C GLU A 127 9.17 1.93 -6.67
N TYR A 128 7.88 2.25 -6.74
CA TYR A 128 6.89 1.49 -7.49
C TYR A 128 6.39 2.19 -8.76
N GLY A 129 6.94 3.36 -9.10
CA GLY A 129 6.51 4.12 -10.27
C GLY A 129 6.68 3.37 -11.60
N TYR A 130 7.63 2.42 -11.67
CA TYR A 130 7.81 1.60 -12.86
C TYR A 130 6.55 0.80 -13.21
N LEU A 131 5.66 0.56 -12.25
CA LEU A 131 4.44 -0.21 -12.46
C LEU A 131 3.45 0.49 -13.40
N TYR A 132 3.53 1.79 -13.54
CA TYR A 132 2.67 2.50 -14.51
C TYR A 132 2.89 1.98 -15.92
N LEU A 133 4.13 1.79 -16.33
CA LEU A 133 4.44 1.25 -17.65
C LEU A 133 4.06 -0.23 -17.75
N THR A 134 4.33 -1.00 -16.71
CA THR A 134 3.96 -2.42 -16.67
C THR A 134 2.45 -2.59 -16.83
N ALA A 135 1.66 -1.79 -16.12
CA ALA A 135 0.21 -1.86 -16.17
C ALA A 135 -0.36 -1.48 -17.54
N SER A 136 0.31 -0.57 -18.26
CA SER A 136 -0.09 -0.13 -19.59
C SER A 136 0.30 -1.13 -20.69
N GLY A 137 1.02 -2.21 -20.36
CA GLY A 137 1.45 -3.19 -21.33
C GLY A 137 2.71 -2.79 -22.10
N VAL A 138 3.41 -1.72 -21.68
CA VAL A 138 4.68 -1.34 -22.31
C VAL A 138 5.77 -2.28 -21.82
N GLU A 139 6.38 -2.99 -22.76
CA GLU A 139 7.46 -3.91 -22.45
C GLU A 139 8.78 -3.14 -22.33
N PRO A 140 9.68 -3.56 -21.42
CA PRO A 140 11.02 -2.99 -21.35
C PRO A 140 11.74 -3.27 -22.65
N VAL A 141 12.47 -2.27 -23.16
CA VAL A 141 13.30 -2.44 -24.35
C VAL A 141 14.49 -3.33 -23.98
N ALA A 142 14.79 -4.32 -24.85
CA ALA A 142 15.99 -5.13 -24.68
C ALA A 142 17.20 -4.19 -24.69
N GLY A 143 18.12 -4.33 -23.75
CA GLY A 143 19.25 -3.41 -23.59
C GLY A 143 19.00 -2.31 -22.57
N VAL A 144 17.76 -2.08 -22.17
CA VAL A 144 17.47 -1.25 -20.99
C VAL A 144 17.54 -2.15 -19.76
N GLU A 145 18.38 -3.13 -19.86
CA GLU A 145 18.54 -4.13 -18.80
C GLU A 145 19.15 -3.54 -17.54
N GLY A 146 19.79 -2.39 -17.68
CA GLY A 146 20.19 -1.63 -16.52
C GLY A 146 19.03 -1.32 -15.59
N SER A 147 17.83 -1.31 -16.13
CA SER A 147 16.61 -1.15 -15.31
C SER A 147 16.44 -2.27 -14.31
N LYS A 148 16.99 -3.43 -14.56
CA LYS A 148 16.92 -4.54 -13.61
C LYS A 148 17.96 -4.43 -12.51
N ASP A 149 18.81 -3.44 -12.57
CA ASP A 149 19.68 -3.07 -11.45
C ASP A 149 18.89 -2.38 -10.34
N LEU A 150 17.66 -2.20 -10.60
CA LEU A 150 16.74 -1.61 -9.65
C LEU A 150 16.54 -2.49 -8.42
#